data_2ca04e4893d7d54974bfb397dd6e1a16
#
_entry.id   2ca04e4893d7d54974bfb397dd6e1a16
#
_cell.length_a   1.000
_cell.length_b   1.000
_cell.length_c   1.000
_cell.angle_alpha   90.00
_cell.angle_beta   90.00
_cell.angle_gamma   90.00
#
_symmetry.space_group_name_H-M   'P 1'
#
loop_
_entity.id
_entity.type
_entity.pdbx_description
1 polymer ?
#
loop_
_entity_poly.entity_id
_entity_poly.type
_entity_poly.pdbx_seq_one_letter_code
_entity_poly.pdbx_strand_id
1 'polypeptide(L)'
;NAEIMKVILDNGEEIKCTLNHKFMLKNGEYKEAKDLQSGDSLMPVYFRLSTKDDDANAIGYNMIFQPNSNIWNFVHIISDLWNLENGIYQKTAGRIRHHIDFNKLNNNPDNIRRMNWKEHWQTHYSFISEKHKNDSEYRKKLADGRKEFWNNEENRDDYSKRLTQRNLRNWKNPEYREKMRITLSEVNKKYLAEHPEKIEEIRRTASITMKKMWQNPQY
;
A
#
# COMPACT_ATOMS: atom_id res chain seq x y z
N ASN A 1 35.40 14.39 5.92
CA ASN A 1 35.47 13.13 6.66
C ASN A 1 35.33 13.47 8.15
N ALA A 2 34.35 12.85 8.85
CA ALA A 2 34.21 12.98 10.29
C ALA A 2 34.85 11.76 10.97
N GLU A 3 35.45 11.99 12.12
CA GLU A 3 35.97 10.92 12.97
C GLU A 3 34.80 10.17 13.59
N ILE A 4 34.83 8.84 13.51
CA ILE A 4 33.74 7.95 13.99
C ILE A 4 34.31 7.12 15.16
N MET A 5 33.54 7.07 16.24
CA MET A 5 33.77 6.15 17.35
C MET A 5 32.67 5.11 17.45
N LYS A 6 32.95 4.05 18.19
CA LYS A 6 31.99 2.97 18.46
C LYS A 6 31.69 2.97 19.96
N VAL A 7 30.39 3.07 20.28
CA VAL A 7 29.88 2.87 21.64
C VAL A 7 29.31 1.45 21.68
N ILE A 8 29.78 0.63 22.60
CA ILE A 8 29.33 -0.75 22.81
C ILE A 8 28.47 -0.78 24.06
N LEU A 9 27.22 -1.27 23.90
CA LEU A 9 26.29 -1.43 25.00
C LEU A 9 26.53 -2.76 25.72
N ASP A 10 26.01 -2.89 26.94
CA ASP A 10 26.13 -4.08 27.76
C ASP A 10 25.37 -5.30 27.20
N ASN A 11 24.38 -5.08 26.31
CA ASN A 11 23.71 -6.13 25.54
C ASN A 11 24.49 -6.59 24.29
N GLY A 12 25.67 -6.02 24.04
CA GLY A 12 26.52 -6.32 22.89
C GLY A 12 26.17 -5.54 21.60
N GLU A 13 25.16 -4.68 21.61
CA GLU A 13 24.87 -3.81 20.47
C GLU A 13 25.92 -2.71 20.31
N GLU A 14 26.22 -2.37 19.06
CA GLU A 14 27.22 -1.37 18.68
C GLU A 14 26.58 -0.17 18.01
N ILE A 15 26.85 1.03 18.54
CA ILE A 15 26.41 2.29 17.95
C ILE A 15 27.64 3.03 17.37
N LYS A 16 27.67 3.25 16.06
CA LYS A 16 28.70 4.06 15.40
C LYS A 16 28.22 5.50 15.29
N CYS A 17 28.99 6.42 15.83
CA CYS A 17 28.62 7.85 15.86
C CYS A 17 29.87 8.74 15.80
N THR A 18 29.66 10.05 15.56
CA THR A 18 30.70 11.06 15.67
C THR A 18 31.06 11.32 17.13
N LEU A 19 32.24 11.85 17.41
CA LEU A 19 32.73 12.12 18.77
C LEU A 19 31.81 13.06 19.56
N ASN A 20 31.22 14.02 18.90
CA ASN A 20 30.30 15.01 19.46
C ASN A 20 28.81 14.59 19.46
N HIS A 21 28.50 13.34 19.09
CA HIS A 21 27.16 12.83 19.18
C HIS A 21 26.67 12.80 20.63
N LYS A 22 25.51 13.37 20.90
CA LYS A 22 24.94 13.46 22.24
C LYS A 22 24.06 12.26 22.56
N PHE A 23 24.41 11.53 23.61
CA PHE A 23 23.60 10.48 24.19
C PHE A 23 22.83 11.00 25.39
N MET A 24 21.53 10.71 25.46
CA MET A 24 20.73 10.97 26.65
C MET A 24 21.02 9.89 27.69
N LEU A 25 21.38 10.31 28.87
CA LEU A 25 21.55 9.42 30.05
C LEU A 25 20.17 9.16 30.71
N LYS A 26 20.09 8.11 31.51
CA LYS A 26 18.88 7.73 32.24
C LYS A 26 18.31 8.84 33.13
N ASN A 27 19.15 9.74 33.61
CA ASN A 27 18.74 10.89 34.42
C ASN A 27 18.20 12.08 33.58
N GLY A 28 18.19 11.96 32.24
CA GLY A 28 17.71 13.00 31.34
C GLY A 28 18.79 13.99 30.87
N GLU A 29 20.02 13.90 31.39
CA GLU A 29 21.14 14.73 30.93
C GLU A 29 21.69 14.22 29.61
N TYR A 30 22.36 15.10 28.84
CA TYR A 30 23.05 14.74 27.61
C TYR A 30 24.57 14.73 27.82
N LYS A 31 25.23 13.68 27.30
CA LYS A 31 26.70 13.53 27.33
C LYS A 31 27.20 13.25 25.91
N GLU A 32 28.30 13.87 25.50
CA GLU A 32 28.88 13.60 24.18
C GLU A 32 29.53 12.21 24.17
N ALA A 33 29.52 11.56 22.99
CA ALA A 33 30.04 10.20 22.83
C ALA A 33 31.47 10.03 23.34
N LYS A 34 32.33 11.02 23.06
CA LYS A 34 33.74 11.04 23.53
C LYS A 34 33.91 11.07 25.06
N ASP A 35 32.85 11.54 25.76
CA ASP A 35 32.90 11.72 27.22
C ASP A 35 32.22 10.57 27.96
N LEU A 36 31.59 9.62 27.22
CA LEU A 36 30.95 8.44 27.81
C LEU A 36 32.01 7.55 28.51
N GLN A 37 31.62 7.02 29.65
CA GLN A 37 32.44 6.08 30.42
C GLN A 37 31.71 4.77 30.64
N SER A 38 32.46 3.69 30.88
CA SER A 38 31.88 2.41 31.27
C SER A 38 31.06 2.57 32.56
N GLY A 39 29.80 2.13 32.53
CA GLY A 39 28.85 2.31 33.61
C GLY A 39 27.91 3.52 33.45
N ASP A 40 28.10 4.38 32.46
CA ASP A 40 27.07 5.39 32.09
C ASP A 40 25.79 4.69 31.64
N SER A 41 24.67 4.98 32.32
CA SER A 41 23.40 4.41 31.97
C SER A 41 22.69 5.27 30.94
N LEU A 42 22.59 4.77 29.70
CA LEU A 42 21.88 5.46 28.64
C LEU A 42 20.35 5.34 28.82
N MET A 43 19.61 6.35 28.34
CA MET A 43 18.15 6.31 28.31
C MET A 43 17.70 5.21 27.33
N PRO A 44 16.98 4.18 27.76
CA PRO A 44 16.53 3.13 26.89
C PRO A 44 15.48 3.67 25.91
N VAL A 45 15.62 3.30 24.63
CA VAL A 45 14.64 3.60 23.59
C VAL A 45 14.04 2.28 23.13
N TYR A 46 12.72 2.12 23.30
CA TYR A 46 12.01 0.93 22.87
C TYR A 46 11.38 1.14 21.51
N PHE A 47 11.72 0.27 20.56
CA PHE A 47 11.16 0.24 19.23
C PHE A 47 10.41 -1.06 18.98
N ARG A 48 9.37 -1.00 18.19
CA ARG A 48 8.71 -2.16 17.60
C ARG A 48 8.11 -1.80 16.25
N LEU A 49 7.76 -2.81 15.47
CA LEU A 49 6.94 -2.61 14.29
C LEU A 49 5.46 -2.57 14.68
N SER A 50 4.71 -1.72 13.98
CA SER A 50 3.26 -1.65 14.10
C SER A 50 2.61 -2.93 13.58
N THR A 51 1.53 -3.32 14.23
CA THR A 51 0.70 -4.46 13.87
C THR A 51 -0.68 -4.00 13.39
N LYS A 52 -1.53 -4.93 13.01
CA LYS A 52 -2.92 -4.65 12.63
C LYS A 52 -3.73 -4.02 13.77
N ASP A 53 -3.39 -4.33 15.01
CA ASP A 53 -4.07 -3.80 16.20
C ASP A 53 -3.74 -2.33 16.47
N ASP A 54 -2.59 -1.85 16.00
CA ASP A 54 -2.23 -0.44 16.10
C ASP A 54 -2.94 0.41 15.04
N ASP A 55 -2.83 0.00 13.78
CA ASP A 55 -3.50 0.61 12.63
C ASP A 55 -3.50 -0.37 11.44
N ALA A 56 -4.68 -0.78 10.99
CA ALA A 56 -4.83 -1.73 9.88
C ALA A 56 -4.22 -1.25 8.55
N ASN A 57 -4.04 0.06 8.38
CA ASN A 57 -3.47 0.66 7.18
C ASN A 57 -1.97 0.97 7.29
N ALA A 58 -1.40 0.85 8.48
CA ALA A 58 -0.01 1.21 8.79
C ALA A 58 0.78 0.06 9.42
N ILE A 59 0.60 -1.15 8.92
CA ILE A 59 1.30 -2.35 9.41
C ILE A 59 2.77 -2.33 9.03
N GLY A 60 3.66 -2.66 9.99
CA GLY A 60 5.10 -2.77 9.78
C GLY A 60 5.83 -1.43 9.65
N TYR A 61 5.30 -0.37 10.23
CA TYR A 61 5.99 0.90 10.43
C TYR A 61 6.72 0.90 11.77
N ASN A 62 7.83 1.63 11.87
CA ASN A 62 8.51 1.79 13.15
C ASN A 62 7.68 2.62 14.14
N MET A 63 7.54 2.09 15.34
CA MET A 63 6.96 2.77 16.49
C MET A 63 8.00 2.89 17.60
N ILE A 64 7.91 3.98 18.34
CA ILE A 64 8.74 4.28 19.51
C ILE A 64 7.84 4.46 20.74
N PHE A 65 8.23 3.86 21.84
CA PHE A 65 7.52 4.01 23.12
C PHE A 65 7.87 5.35 23.78
N GLN A 66 6.85 6.06 24.25
CA GLN A 66 6.97 7.30 24.99
C GLN A 66 6.67 7.04 26.49
N PRO A 67 7.69 6.89 27.34
CA PRO A 67 7.48 6.49 28.75
C PRO A 67 6.59 7.46 29.53
N ASN A 68 6.74 8.77 29.30
CA ASN A 68 6.00 9.80 30.02
C ASN A 68 4.49 9.76 29.78
N SER A 69 4.08 9.37 28.57
CA SER A 69 2.67 9.28 28.18
C SER A 69 2.15 7.84 28.12
N ASN A 70 3.03 6.86 28.29
CA ASN A 70 2.75 5.43 28.20
C ASN A 70 2.09 5.03 26.85
N ILE A 71 2.51 5.67 25.76
CA ILE A 71 1.96 5.43 24.43
C ILE A 71 3.05 5.08 23.42
N TRP A 72 2.65 4.36 22.37
CA TRP A 72 3.47 4.09 21.20
C TRP A 72 3.15 5.11 20.10
N ASN A 73 4.17 5.81 19.60
CA ASN A 73 4.05 6.75 18.49
C ASN A 73 4.77 6.23 17.25
N PHE A 74 4.21 6.48 16.08
CA PHE A 74 4.91 6.23 14.82
C PHE A 74 6.10 7.15 14.66
N VAL A 75 7.28 6.61 14.33
CA VAL A 75 8.52 7.38 14.21
C VAL A 75 8.44 8.43 13.09
N HIS A 76 7.81 8.11 11.96
CA HIS A 76 7.63 9.08 10.86
C HIS A 76 6.75 10.29 11.26
N ILE A 77 5.86 10.13 12.27
CA ILE A 77 5.08 11.26 12.80
C ILE A 77 6.00 12.19 13.62
N ILE A 78 6.93 11.62 14.38
CA ILE A 78 7.91 12.40 15.16
C ILE A 78 8.82 13.17 14.19
N SER A 79 9.30 12.53 13.15
CA SER A 79 10.09 13.18 12.09
C SER A 79 9.33 14.31 11.38
N ASP A 80 8.04 14.10 11.12
CA ASP A 80 7.16 15.13 10.57
C ASP A 80 6.99 16.33 11.51
N LEU A 81 6.82 16.08 12.81
CA LEU A 81 6.73 17.14 13.82
C LEU A 81 8.02 17.94 13.88
N TRP A 82 9.17 17.26 13.89
CA TRP A 82 10.47 17.92 13.84
C TRP A 82 10.61 18.81 12.60
N ASN A 83 10.23 18.34 11.42
CA ASN A 83 10.25 19.11 10.19
C ASN A 83 9.36 20.36 10.26
N LEU A 84 8.18 20.26 10.88
CA LEU A 84 7.27 21.40 11.08
C LEU A 84 7.87 22.43 12.03
N GLU A 85 8.47 21.99 13.13
CA GLU A 85 9.11 22.87 14.14
C GLU A 85 10.33 23.59 13.55
N ASN A 86 11.07 22.94 12.67
CA ASN A 86 12.24 23.52 12.00
C ASN A 86 11.90 24.26 10.69
N GLY A 87 10.62 24.40 10.35
CA GLY A 87 10.17 25.18 9.21
C GLY A 87 10.51 24.57 7.83
N ILE A 88 10.81 23.26 7.78
CA ILE A 88 11.13 22.55 6.52
C ILE A 88 9.91 22.58 5.60
N TYR A 89 8.70 22.46 6.16
CA TYR A 89 7.42 22.66 5.49
C TYR A 89 6.34 23.08 6.49
N GLN A 90 5.17 23.45 5.97
CA GLN A 90 4.03 23.87 6.79
C GLN A 90 2.92 22.82 6.78
N LYS A 91 2.01 22.85 7.77
CA LYS A 91 0.83 21.97 7.85
C LYS A 91 -0.07 22.05 6.62
N THR A 92 -0.09 23.22 5.95
CA THR A 92 -0.85 23.49 4.72
C THR A 92 -0.38 22.69 3.52
N ALA A 93 0.88 22.16 3.53
CA ALA A 93 1.39 21.29 2.46
C ALA A 93 0.61 19.98 2.29
N GLY A 94 -0.14 19.55 3.32
CA GLY A 94 -1.01 18.37 3.24
C GLY A 94 -1.08 17.59 4.55
N ARG A 95 -1.88 16.51 4.53
CA ARG A 95 -2.10 15.66 5.70
C ARG A 95 -1.32 14.34 5.64
N ILE A 96 -0.87 13.92 4.43
CA ILE A 96 -0.21 12.65 4.23
C ILE A 96 1.30 12.84 4.43
N ARG A 97 1.91 11.93 5.16
CA ARG A 97 3.35 11.84 5.38
C ARG A 97 3.89 10.75 4.48
N HIS A 98 4.67 11.13 3.50
CA HIS A 98 5.21 10.23 2.48
C HIS A 98 6.69 10.01 2.71
N HIS A 99 7.15 8.76 2.61
CA HIS A 99 8.57 8.41 2.58
C HIS A 99 9.09 8.58 1.16
N ILE A 100 9.99 9.54 0.95
CA ILE A 100 10.48 9.94 -0.39
C ILE A 100 11.11 8.75 -1.13
N ASP A 101 11.85 7.91 -0.42
CA ASP A 101 12.50 6.70 -0.95
C ASP A 101 11.56 5.48 -1.02
N PHE A 102 10.28 5.62 -0.67
CA PHE A 102 9.29 4.54 -0.54
C PHE A 102 9.64 3.46 0.51
N ASN A 103 10.65 3.69 1.35
CA ASN A 103 11.01 2.81 2.45
C ASN A 103 10.37 3.30 3.76
N LYS A 104 9.29 2.65 4.17
CA LYS A 104 8.55 2.99 5.40
C LYS A 104 9.36 2.82 6.70
N LEU A 105 10.54 2.21 6.64
CA LEU A 105 11.45 2.06 7.79
C LEU A 105 12.50 3.16 7.84
N ASN A 106 12.71 3.92 6.78
CA ASN A 106 13.60 5.07 6.77
C ASN A 106 12.86 6.32 7.23
N ASN A 107 12.86 6.56 8.53
CA ASN A 107 12.17 7.66 9.17
C ASN A 107 13.07 8.90 9.38
N ASN A 108 14.18 9.02 8.65
CA ASN A 108 14.98 10.25 8.67
C ASN A 108 14.06 11.44 8.30
N PRO A 109 14.10 12.56 9.06
CA PRO A 109 13.34 13.76 8.73
C PRO A 109 13.47 14.20 7.26
N ASP A 110 14.66 14.13 6.68
CA ASP A 110 14.91 14.45 5.27
C ASP A 110 14.18 13.54 4.28
N ASN A 111 13.77 12.35 4.72
CA ASN A 111 13.02 11.39 3.94
C ASN A 111 11.51 11.51 4.09
N ILE A 112 11.02 12.37 4.99
CA ILE A 112 9.60 12.57 5.24
C ILE A 112 9.12 13.85 4.57
N ARG A 113 8.10 13.72 3.71
CA ARG A 113 7.47 14.85 3.02
C ARG A 113 5.96 14.85 3.25
N ARG A 114 5.39 16.05 3.52
CA ARG A 114 3.94 16.25 3.53
C ARG A 114 3.41 16.44 2.13
N MET A 115 2.27 15.80 1.86
CA MET A 115 1.56 15.88 0.57
C MET A 115 0.06 15.94 0.77
N ASN A 116 -0.65 16.55 -0.17
CA ASN A 116 -2.09 16.33 -0.31
C ASN A 116 -2.37 14.97 -0.97
N TRP A 117 -3.64 14.51 -0.93
CA TRP A 117 -4.03 13.20 -1.46
C TRP A 117 -3.73 13.04 -2.95
N LYS A 118 -3.99 14.07 -3.75
CA LYS A 118 -3.77 14.03 -5.21
C LYS A 118 -2.28 13.88 -5.55
N GLU A 119 -1.45 14.67 -4.91
CA GLU A 119 0.01 14.62 -5.08
C GLU A 119 0.57 13.26 -4.65
N HIS A 120 0.18 12.76 -3.49
CA HIS A 120 0.59 11.44 -2.99
C HIS A 120 0.19 10.32 -3.95
N TRP A 121 -1.07 10.33 -4.43
CA TRP A 121 -1.55 9.35 -5.40
C TRP A 121 -0.75 9.40 -6.71
N GLN A 122 -0.48 10.60 -7.24
CA GLN A 122 0.31 10.78 -8.46
C GLN A 122 1.74 10.25 -8.30
N THR A 123 2.37 10.52 -7.16
CA THR A 123 3.73 10.04 -6.84
C THR A 123 3.78 8.50 -6.86
N HIS A 124 2.86 7.84 -6.17
CA HIS A 124 2.78 6.38 -6.17
C HIS A 124 2.44 5.81 -7.54
N TYR A 125 1.51 6.43 -8.27
CA TYR A 125 1.15 6.00 -9.62
C TYR A 125 2.35 6.08 -10.58
N SER A 126 3.09 7.17 -10.57
CA SER A 126 4.28 7.35 -11.41
C SER A 126 5.36 6.32 -11.09
N PHE A 127 5.64 6.10 -9.81
CA PHE A 127 6.61 5.11 -9.35
C PHE A 127 6.24 3.68 -9.79
N ILE A 128 4.99 3.28 -9.58
CA ILE A 128 4.51 1.95 -9.99
C ILE A 128 4.51 1.81 -11.52
N SER A 129 4.11 2.86 -12.25
CA SER A 129 4.11 2.86 -13.71
C SER A 129 5.52 2.71 -14.29
N GLU A 130 6.49 3.36 -13.69
CA GLU A 130 7.89 3.22 -14.06
C GLU A 130 8.43 1.81 -13.80
N LYS A 131 8.13 1.23 -12.63
CA LYS A 131 8.46 -0.16 -12.33
C LYS A 131 7.82 -1.14 -13.33
N HIS A 132 6.56 -0.92 -13.70
CA HIS A 132 5.91 -1.75 -14.71
C HIS A 132 6.59 -1.66 -16.08
N LYS A 133 7.14 -0.50 -16.45
CA LYS A 133 7.84 -0.33 -17.72
C LYS A 133 9.25 -0.94 -17.71
N ASN A 134 10.01 -0.68 -16.66
CA ASN A 134 11.46 -0.84 -16.65
C ASN A 134 11.96 -2.03 -15.85
N ASP A 135 11.14 -2.59 -14.91
CA ASP A 135 11.53 -3.67 -14.01
C ASP A 135 10.86 -4.98 -14.40
N SER A 136 11.62 -5.87 -15.08
CA SER A 136 11.14 -7.18 -15.51
C SER A 136 10.93 -8.14 -14.34
N GLU A 137 11.74 -8.04 -13.30
CA GLU A 137 11.62 -8.88 -12.09
C GLU A 137 10.34 -8.53 -11.31
N TYR A 138 10.05 -7.23 -11.18
CA TYR A 138 8.80 -6.76 -10.60
C TYR A 138 7.57 -7.30 -11.36
N ARG A 139 7.58 -7.23 -12.70
CA ARG A 139 6.49 -7.80 -13.52
C ARG A 139 6.34 -9.29 -13.33
N LYS A 140 7.48 -10.03 -13.28
CA LYS A 140 7.48 -11.47 -13.02
C LYS A 140 6.88 -11.80 -11.67
N LYS A 141 7.33 -11.12 -10.60
CA LYS A 141 6.79 -11.30 -9.24
C LYS A 141 5.28 -11.08 -9.18
N LEU A 142 4.77 -10.04 -9.85
CA LEU A 142 3.32 -9.81 -9.93
C LEU A 142 2.57 -10.88 -10.71
N ALA A 143 3.17 -11.39 -11.80
CA ALA A 143 2.58 -12.47 -12.58
C ALA A 143 2.54 -13.78 -11.79
N ASP A 144 3.61 -14.11 -11.09
CA ASP A 144 3.71 -15.31 -10.27
C ASP A 144 2.73 -15.26 -9.09
N GLY A 145 2.64 -14.13 -8.38
CA GLY A 145 1.66 -13.94 -7.31
C GLY A 145 0.20 -14.04 -7.82
N ARG A 146 -0.10 -13.54 -9.02
CA ARG A 146 -1.42 -13.75 -9.65
C ARG A 146 -1.69 -15.21 -9.97
N LYS A 147 -0.70 -15.94 -10.50
CA LYS A 147 -0.85 -17.38 -10.75
C LYS A 147 -1.10 -18.16 -9.47
N GLU A 148 -0.32 -17.88 -8.43
CA GLU A 148 -0.48 -18.48 -7.11
C GLU A 148 -1.88 -18.23 -6.53
N PHE A 149 -2.35 -16.98 -6.56
CA PHE A 149 -3.68 -16.60 -6.12
C PHE A 149 -4.78 -17.40 -6.86
N TRP A 150 -4.69 -17.47 -8.21
CA TRP A 150 -5.70 -18.14 -9.02
C TRP A 150 -5.57 -19.66 -9.04
N ASN A 151 -4.43 -20.22 -8.66
CA ASN A 151 -4.28 -21.67 -8.50
C ASN A 151 -4.96 -22.17 -7.22
N ASN A 152 -5.15 -21.32 -6.23
CA ASN A 152 -5.89 -21.66 -5.02
C ASN A 152 -7.40 -21.70 -5.29
N GLU A 153 -8.04 -22.85 -5.02
CA GLU A 153 -9.46 -23.07 -5.26
C GLU A 153 -10.34 -22.20 -4.36
N GLU A 154 -9.99 -22.07 -3.10
CA GLU A 154 -10.70 -21.23 -2.13
C GLU A 154 -10.75 -19.75 -2.58
N ASN A 155 -9.63 -19.22 -3.08
CA ASN A 155 -9.57 -17.87 -3.64
C ASN A 155 -10.50 -17.69 -4.85
N ARG A 156 -10.54 -18.69 -5.75
CA ARG A 156 -11.44 -18.67 -6.92
C ARG A 156 -12.90 -18.67 -6.49
N ASP A 157 -13.25 -19.53 -5.56
CA ASP A 157 -14.62 -19.66 -5.06
C ASP A 157 -15.10 -18.39 -4.34
N ASP A 158 -14.26 -17.84 -3.46
CA ASP A 158 -14.58 -16.60 -2.75
C ASP A 158 -14.72 -15.42 -3.74
N TYR A 159 -13.82 -15.32 -4.70
CA TYR A 159 -13.91 -14.28 -5.74
C TYR A 159 -15.18 -14.45 -6.60
N SER A 160 -15.51 -15.67 -7.00
CA SER A 160 -16.72 -15.99 -7.78
C SER A 160 -17.98 -15.62 -7.01
N LYS A 161 -18.07 -15.96 -5.73
CA LYS A 161 -19.20 -15.60 -4.85
C LYS A 161 -19.35 -14.08 -4.74
N ARG A 162 -18.25 -13.36 -4.49
CA ARG A 162 -18.27 -11.89 -4.40
C ARG A 162 -18.69 -11.23 -5.71
N LEU A 163 -18.17 -11.75 -6.84
CA LEU A 163 -18.54 -11.26 -8.17
C LEU A 163 -20.03 -11.47 -8.48
N THR A 164 -20.54 -12.67 -8.18
CA THR A 164 -21.95 -13.01 -8.34
C THR A 164 -22.85 -12.11 -7.51
N GLN A 165 -22.55 -11.93 -6.23
CA GLN A 165 -23.31 -11.02 -5.35
C GLN A 165 -23.30 -9.58 -5.85
N ARG A 166 -22.15 -9.08 -6.31
CA ARG A 166 -22.02 -7.74 -6.90
C ARG A 166 -22.88 -7.62 -8.16
N ASN A 167 -22.83 -8.61 -9.04
CA ASN A 167 -23.61 -8.61 -10.27
C ASN A 167 -25.12 -8.66 -9.97
N LEU A 168 -25.56 -9.53 -9.07
CA LEU A 168 -26.97 -9.59 -8.65
C LEU A 168 -27.46 -8.26 -8.08
N ARG A 169 -26.64 -7.59 -7.26
CA ARG A 169 -26.95 -6.26 -6.72
C ARG A 169 -27.06 -5.21 -7.83
N ASN A 170 -26.11 -5.21 -8.77
CA ASN A 170 -26.11 -4.26 -9.88
C ASN A 170 -27.32 -4.47 -10.80
N TRP A 171 -27.67 -5.72 -11.11
CA TRP A 171 -28.83 -6.05 -11.95
C TRP A 171 -30.20 -5.75 -11.27
N LYS A 172 -30.23 -5.56 -9.96
CA LYS A 172 -31.42 -5.04 -9.27
C LYS A 172 -31.65 -3.55 -9.52
N ASN A 173 -30.62 -2.79 -9.89
CA ASN A 173 -30.71 -1.36 -10.19
C ASN A 173 -31.26 -1.14 -11.62
N PRO A 174 -32.43 -0.48 -11.81
CA PRO A 174 -33.01 -0.22 -13.12
C PRO A 174 -32.10 0.64 -14.03
N GLU A 175 -31.45 1.65 -13.47
CA GLU A 175 -30.52 2.52 -14.20
C GLU A 175 -29.32 1.75 -14.76
N TYR A 176 -28.76 0.86 -13.93
CA TYR A 176 -27.67 -0.01 -14.36
C TYR A 176 -28.11 -0.94 -15.50
N ARG A 177 -29.28 -1.55 -15.40
CA ARG A 177 -29.83 -2.42 -16.46
C ARG A 177 -29.99 -1.67 -17.77
N GLU A 178 -30.56 -0.46 -17.74
CA GLU A 178 -30.76 0.33 -18.95
C GLU A 178 -29.42 0.75 -19.58
N LYS A 179 -28.49 1.21 -18.77
CA LYS A 179 -27.13 1.52 -19.23
C LYS A 179 -26.46 0.31 -19.88
N MET A 180 -26.56 -0.87 -19.26
CA MET A 180 -25.98 -2.09 -19.80
C MET A 180 -26.66 -2.55 -21.07
N ARG A 181 -28.00 -2.41 -21.17
CA ARG A 181 -28.77 -2.71 -22.39
C ARG A 181 -28.23 -1.91 -23.58
N ILE A 182 -28.04 -0.60 -23.39
CA ILE A 182 -27.51 0.29 -24.43
C ILE A 182 -26.09 -0.12 -24.79
N THR A 183 -25.21 -0.21 -23.82
CA THR A 183 -23.79 -0.55 -24.01
C THR A 183 -23.61 -1.89 -24.74
N LEU A 184 -24.32 -2.93 -24.30
CA LEU A 184 -24.25 -4.26 -24.91
C LEU A 184 -24.82 -4.26 -26.34
N SER A 185 -25.89 -3.49 -26.59
CA SER A 185 -26.43 -3.35 -27.94
C SER A 185 -25.42 -2.70 -28.89
N GLU A 186 -24.73 -1.65 -28.45
CA GLU A 186 -23.69 -0.96 -29.26
C GLU A 186 -22.50 -1.86 -29.50
N VAL A 187 -21.99 -2.54 -28.47
CA VAL A 187 -20.86 -3.47 -28.60
C VAL A 187 -21.21 -4.62 -29.55
N ASN A 188 -22.41 -5.20 -29.44
CA ASN A 188 -22.86 -6.28 -30.31
C ASN A 188 -23.01 -5.79 -31.77
N LYS A 189 -23.57 -4.60 -31.99
CA LYS A 189 -23.68 -4.03 -33.35
C LYS A 189 -22.31 -3.86 -33.98
N LYS A 190 -21.34 -3.31 -33.22
CA LYS A 190 -19.95 -3.14 -33.69
C LYS A 190 -19.30 -4.47 -34.01
N TYR A 191 -19.39 -5.44 -33.08
CA TYR A 191 -18.84 -6.78 -33.26
C TYR A 191 -19.40 -7.47 -34.51
N LEU A 192 -20.71 -7.41 -34.72
CA LEU A 192 -21.36 -8.03 -35.89
C LEU A 192 -21.02 -7.32 -37.20
N ALA A 193 -20.76 -6.01 -37.17
CA ALA A 193 -20.28 -5.28 -38.34
C ALA A 193 -18.85 -5.69 -38.72
N GLU A 194 -17.99 -5.98 -37.74
CA GLU A 194 -16.62 -6.46 -37.92
C GLU A 194 -16.54 -7.97 -38.26
N HIS A 195 -17.60 -8.75 -37.90
CA HIS A 195 -17.67 -10.20 -38.05
C HIS A 195 -19.00 -10.66 -38.72
N PRO A 196 -19.23 -10.32 -39.99
CA PRO A 196 -20.50 -10.64 -40.67
C PRO A 196 -20.78 -12.15 -40.75
N GLU A 197 -19.72 -12.99 -40.76
CA GLU A 197 -19.85 -14.45 -40.76
C GLU A 197 -20.58 -14.98 -39.50
N LYS A 198 -20.52 -14.24 -38.38
CA LYS A 198 -21.20 -14.62 -37.14
C LYS A 198 -22.73 -14.43 -37.19
N ILE A 199 -23.22 -13.59 -38.08
CA ILE A 199 -24.63 -13.32 -38.22
C ILE A 199 -25.38 -14.62 -38.62
N GLU A 200 -24.83 -15.37 -39.55
CA GLU A 200 -25.44 -16.62 -40.02
C GLU A 200 -25.40 -17.71 -38.95
N GLU A 201 -24.29 -17.81 -38.23
CA GLU A 201 -24.16 -18.73 -37.10
C GLU A 201 -25.18 -18.44 -35.98
N ILE A 202 -25.41 -17.16 -35.65
CA ILE A 202 -26.40 -16.73 -34.66
C ILE A 202 -27.80 -17.04 -35.13
N ARG A 203 -28.14 -16.77 -36.40
CA ARG A 203 -29.47 -17.11 -36.99
C ARG A 203 -29.74 -18.61 -36.93
N ARG A 204 -28.73 -19.42 -37.28
CA ARG A 204 -28.84 -20.88 -37.24
C ARG A 204 -29.09 -21.38 -35.81
N THR A 205 -28.32 -20.86 -34.85
CA THR A 205 -28.42 -21.25 -33.41
C THR A 205 -29.81 -20.81 -32.87
N ALA A 206 -30.26 -19.60 -33.16
CA ALA A 206 -31.55 -19.09 -32.78
C ALA A 206 -32.68 -19.95 -33.33
N SER A 207 -32.59 -20.34 -34.61
CA SER A 207 -33.60 -21.23 -35.26
C SER A 207 -33.67 -22.59 -34.58
N ILE A 208 -32.54 -23.20 -34.25
CA ILE A 208 -32.49 -24.48 -33.53
C ILE A 208 -33.10 -24.35 -32.14
N THR A 209 -32.75 -23.29 -31.41
CA THR A 209 -33.24 -23.03 -30.06
C THR A 209 -34.75 -22.83 -30.07
N MET A 210 -35.27 -22.02 -31.00
CA MET A 210 -36.72 -21.80 -31.16
C MET A 210 -37.47 -23.10 -31.46
N LYS A 211 -36.94 -23.95 -32.38
CA LYS A 211 -37.53 -25.25 -32.65
C LYS A 211 -37.62 -26.15 -31.42
N LYS A 212 -36.54 -26.17 -30.59
CA LYS A 212 -36.53 -26.91 -29.33
C LYS A 212 -37.54 -26.38 -28.32
N MET A 213 -37.69 -25.05 -28.21
CA MET A 213 -38.70 -24.43 -27.33
C MET A 213 -40.12 -24.78 -27.74
N TRP A 214 -40.45 -24.71 -29.04
CA TRP A 214 -41.77 -25.08 -29.56
C TRP A 214 -42.11 -26.56 -29.40
N GLN A 215 -41.10 -27.44 -29.22
CA GLN A 215 -41.31 -28.85 -28.96
C GLN A 215 -41.46 -29.18 -27.46
N ASN A 216 -41.26 -28.20 -26.58
CA ASN A 216 -41.41 -28.37 -25.15
C ASN A 216 -42.88 -28.06 -24.73
N PRO A 217 -43.63 -29.03 -24.18
CA PRO A 217 -45.02 -28.84 -23.78
C PRO A 217 -45.25 -27.79 -22.67
N GLN A 218 -44.19 -27.29 -22.06
CA GLN A 218 -44.26 -26.29 -20.98
C GLN A 218 -44.18 -24.84 -21.49
N TYR A 219 -44.04 -24.60 -22.79
CA TYR A 219 -44.09 -23.29 -23.41
C TYR A 219 -45.41 -23.03 -24.17
#